data_b961fdf8b560db735479c2575a36d28c
#
_entry.id   b961fdf8b560db735479c2575a36d28c
#
_cell.length_a   1.000
_cell.length_b   1.000
_cell.length_c   1.000
_cell.angle_alpha   90.00
_cell.angle_beta   90.00
_cell.angle_gamma   90.00
#
_symmetry.space_group_name_H-M   'P 1'
#
loop_
_entity.id
_entity.type
_entity.pdbx_description
1 polymer ?
#
loop_
_entity_poly.entity_id
_entity_poly.type
_entity_poly.pdbx_seq_one_letter_code
_entity_poly.pdbx_strand_id
1 'polypeptide(L)'
;MGRVVAFLGSINVGGNRIKMVDLVAALNDAGFEDVSTVAASGNVILPDRHDPAMLEMRLESVVQQRFGFKSCAMVRSADEIRSAILDNPFHGMGPQHGSDKMVHSIFLSQQPDPSAVDALIEEHRTKGSERLALGSNRVLFLDYVHGVGVSDLSNKLLERRLGCKGTARNMTSLKRILAKMEEPA
;
A
#
# COMPACT_ATOMS: atom_id res chain seq x y z
N MET A 1 3.61 13.00 -18.95
CA MET A 1 4.54 12.89 -17.82
C MET A 1 4.01 11.80 -16.91
N GLY A 2 4.86 10.87 -16.41
CA GLY A 2 4.41 9.78 -15.54
C GLY A 2 3.88 10.28 -14.21
N ARG A 3 3.09 9.46 -13.54
CA ARG A 3 2.63 9.70 -12.16
C ARG A 3 3.06 8.55 -11.26
N VAL A 4 3.32 8.88 -10.00
CA VAL A 4 3.56 7.92 -8.92
C VAL A 4 2.43 7.99 -7.91
N VAL A 5 2.21 6.90 -7.20
CA VAL A 5 1.37 6.88 -6.00
C VAL A 5 2.25 6.74 -4.76
N ALA A 6 2.01 7.57 -3.76
CA ALA A 6 2.54 7.39 -2.42
C ALA A 6 1.45 6.81 -1.50
N PHE A 7 1.70 5.64 -0.96
CA PHE A 7 0.87 5.04 0.07
C PHE A 7 1.33 5.53 1.44
N LEU A 8 0.50 6.32 2.11
CA LEU A 8 0.79 6.79 3.46
C LEU A 8 0.21 5.79 4.48
N GLY A 9 1.09 5.15 5.24
CA GLY A 9 0.71 4.27 6.33
C GLY A 9 0.20 5.05 7.54
N SER A 10 -0.58 4.39 8.40
CA SER A 10 -1.14 4.96 9.63
C SER A 10 -2.08 6.16 9.46
N ILE A 11 -2.56 6.42 8.24
CA ILE A 11 -3.58 7.43 7.96
C ILE A 11 -4.96 6.83 8.20
N ASN A 12 -5.79 7.54 8.96
CA ASN A 12 -7.16 7.14 9.31
C ASN A 12 -7.25 5.78 10.02
N VAL A 13 -6.21 5.42 10.75
CA VAL A 13 -6.09 4.20 11.57
C VAL A 13 -5.63 4.57 12.97
N GLY A 14 -6.13 3.89 14.00
CA GLY A 14 -5.62 4.00 15.37
C GLY A 14 -5.76 5.40 16.01
N GLY A 15 -6.73 6.21 15.57
CA GLY A 15 -6.95 7.57 16.09
C GLY A 15 -6.36 8.68 15.22
N ASN A 16 -5.45 8.39 14.32
CA ASN A 16 -4.90 9.37 13.36
C ASN A 16 -5.96 9.72 12.31
N ARG A 17 -6.55 10.90 12.40
CA ARG A 17 -7.61 11.36 11.48
C ARG A 17 -7.11 12.50 10.62
N ILE A 18 -7.11 12.30 9.29
CA ILE A 18 -6.81 13.34 8.29
C ILE A 18 -7.92 13.34 7.25
N LYS A 19 -8.50 14.51 6.99
CA LYS A 19 -9.34 14.70 5.80
C LYS A 19 -8.42 14.82 4.58
N MET A 20 -8.80 14.20 3.48
CA MET A 20 -7.96 14.23 2.28
C MET A 20 -7.77 15.64 1.72
N VAL A 21 -8.75 16.52 1.88
CA VAL A 21 -8.62 17.94 1.51
C VAL A 21 -7.54 18.65 2.32
N ASP A 22 -7.42 18.36 3.62
CA ASP A 22 -6.40 18.95 4.47
C ASP A 22 -5.01 18.41 4.15
N LEU A 23 -4.93 17.11 3.77
CA LEU A 23 -3.70 16.49 3.30
C LEU A 23 -3.20 17.15 2.00
N VAL A 24 -4.09 17.32 1.01
CA VAL A 24 -3.76 17.95 -0.26
C VAL A 24 -3.30 19.40 -0.02
N ALA A 25 -4.01 20.17 0.82
CA ALA A 25 -3.60 21.52 1.17
C ALA A 25 -2.20 21.57 1.80
N ALA A 26 -1.93 20.70 2.78
CA ALA A 26 -0.63 20.62 3.43
C ALA A 26 0.52 20.26 2.47
N LEU A 27 0.25 19.39 1.50
CA LEU A 27 1.24 19.03 0.49
C LEU A 27 1.48 20.18 -0.50
N ASN A 28 0.42 20.87 -0.93
CA ASN A 28 0.55 22.06 -1.79
C ASN A 28 1.33 23.18 -1.07
N ASP A 29 1.04 23.45 0.22
CA ASP A 29 1.78 24.41 1.05
C ASP A 29 3.28 24.04 1.16
N ALA A 30 3.61 22.75 1.11
CA ALA A 30 4.99 22.24 1.12
C ALA A 30 5.65 22.20 -0.27
N GLY A 31 5.00 22.76 -1.30
CA GLY A 31 5.53 22.90 -2.65
C GLY A 31 5.38 21.65 -3.53
N PHE A 32 4.47 20.74 -3.19
CA PHE A 32 4.06 19.68 -4.12
C PHE A 32 3.01 20.22 -5.08
N GLU A 33 3.16 19.90 -6.36
CA GLU A 33 2.25 20.33 -7.43
C GLU A 33 1.41 19.13 -7.92
N ASP A 34 0.26 19.41 -8.53
CA ASP A 34 -0.64 18.43 -9.14
C ASP A 34 -0.99 17.24 -8.22
N VAL A 35 -1.14 17.54 -6.92
CA VAL A 35 -1.48 16.55 -5.91
C VAL A 35 -2.93 16.14 -6.01
N SER A 36 -3.20 14.85 -6.06
CA SER A 36 -4.54 14.32 -5.93
C SER A 36 -4.58 13.10 -5.01
N THR A 37 -5.76 12.71 -4.54
CA THR A 37 -5.92 11.56 -3.66
C THR A 37 -7.00 10.61 -4.16
N VAL A 38 -6.84 9.31 -3.86
CA VAL A 38 -7.82 8.28 -4.16
C VAL A 38 -8.25 7.62 -2.86
N ALA A 39 -9.55 7.67 -2.56
CA ALA A 39 -10.15 7.20 -1.31
C ALA A 39 -9.57 7.90 -0.05
N ALA A 40 -10.08 7.53 1.13
CA ALA A 40 -9.69 8.14 2.40
C ALA A 40 -8.51 7.43 3.11
N SER A 41 -7.80 6.55 2.41
CA SER A 41 -6.77 5.68 3.00
C SER A 41 -5.32 6.15 2.74
N GLY A 42 -5.12 7.45 2.44
CA GLY A 42 -3.78 8.01 2.28
C GLY A 42 -3.09 7.59 0.98
N ASN A 43 -3.83 7.46 -0.11
CA ASN A 43 -3.26 7.24 -1.44
C ASN A 43 -3.10 8.59 -2.13
N VAL A 44 -1.87 9.09 -2.19
CA VAL A 44 -1.52 10.38 -2.79
C VAL A 44 -0.91 10.14 -4.17
N ILE A 45 -1.45 10.78 -5.20
CA ILE A 45 -0.94 10.71 -6.57
C ILE A 45 -0.23 12.02 -6.89
N LEU A 46 0.97 11.89 -7.42
CA LEU A 46 1.92 12.96 -7.68
C LEU A 46 2.57 12.78 -9.05
N PRO A 47 3.06 13.86 -9.69
CA PRO A 47 3.93 13.73 -10.85
C PRO A 47 5.22 12.97 -10.53
N ASP A 48 5.67 12.11 -11.42
CA ASP A 48 6.93 11.38 -11.33
C ASP A 48 8.11 12.31 -11.73
N ARG A 49 8.56 13.11 -10.77
CA ARG A 49 9.63 14.12 -10.97
C ARG A 49 10.80 13.98 -9.99
N HIS A 50 10.71 13.07 -9.04
CA HIS A 50 11.67 13.00 -7.93
C HIS A 50 12.13 11.56 -7.68
N ASP A 51 13.30 11.44 -7.08
CA ASP A 51 13.75 10.17 -6.51
C ASP A 51 12.73 9.65 -5.48
N PRO A 52 12.30 8.39 -5.57
CA PRO A 52 11.28 7.83 -4.69
C PRO A 52 11.62 7.94 -3.21
N ALA A 53 12.87 7.72 -2.81
CA ALA A 53 13.26 7.77 -1.39
C ALA A 53 13.22 9.21 -0.86
N MET A 54 13.64 10.19 -1.67
CA MET A 54 13.52 11.61 -1.32
C MET A 54 12.05 12.03 -1.21
N LEU A 55 11.20 11.53 -2.09
CA LEU A 55 9.77 11.80 -2.08
C LEU A 55 9.11 11.22 -0.83
N GLU A 56 9.44 9.97 -0.46
CA GLU A 56 8.99 9.31 0.77
C GLU A 56 9.33 10.16 1.99
N MET A 57 10.59 10.56 2.16
CA MET A 57 11.03 11.39 3.30
C MET A 57 10.32 12.74 3.38
N ARG A 58 10.14 13.43 2.25
CA ARG A 58 9.44 14.72 2.21
C ARG A 58 7.97 14.57 2.62
N LEU A 59 7.27 13.55 2.10
CA LEU A 59 5.88 13.29 2.44
C LEU A 59 5.70 12.95 3.94
N GLU A 60 6.58 12.13 4.50
CA GLU A 60 6.60 11.79 5.92
C GLU A 60 6.83 13.03 6.78
N SER A 61 7.76 13.90 6.38
CA SER A 61 8.04 15.18 7.08
C SER A 61 6.81 16.08 7.11
N VAL A 62 6.11 16.24 5.98
CA VAL A 62 4.88 17.06 5.93
C VAL A 62 3.81 16.51 6.85
N VAL A 63 3.58 15.17 6.83
CA VAL A 63 2.58 14.57 7.73
C VAL A 63 2.96 14.77 9.18
N GLN A 64 4.22 14.57 9.56
CA GLN A 64 4.69 14.77 10.93
C GLN A 64 4.54 16.21 11.38
N GLN A 65 4.93 17.18 10.56
CA GLN A 65 4.90 18.62 10.90
C GLN A 65 3.48 19.16 10.97
N ARG A 66 2.62 18.74 10.04
CA ARG A 66 1.28 19.33 9.91
C ARG A 66 0.23 18.64 10.78
N PHE A 67 0.36 17.33 10.99
CA PHE A 67 -0.65 16.53 11.68
C PHE A 67 -0.16 15.90 12.99
N GLY A 68 1.14 16.04 13.33
CA GLY A 68 1.68 15.68 14.64
C GLY A 68 1.93 14.20 14.87
N PHE A 69 1.84 13.34 13.85
CA PHE A 69 2.12 11.90 13.98
C PHE A 69 3.02 11.37 12.86
N LYS A 70 3.73 10.29 13.16
CA LYS A 70 4.61 9.63 12.18
C LYS A 70 3.80 8.77 11.22
N SER A 71 3.98 9.01 9.94
CA SER A 71 3.53 8.13 8.86
C SER A 71 4.73 7.43 8.22
N CYS A 72 4.49 6.40 7.43
CA CYS A 72 5.49 5.81 6.54
C CYS A 72 4.95 5.92 5.12
N ALA A 73 5.72 6.52 4.24
CA ALA A 73 5.37 6.63 2.83
C ALA A 73 6.03 5.49 2.03
N MET A 74 5.34 4.98 1.03
CA MET A 74 5.83 3.97 0.09
C MET A 74 5.43 4.41 -1.31
N VAL A 75 6.40 4.90 -2.08
CA VAL A 75 6.19 5.41 -3.44
C VAL A 75 6.27 4.26 -4.44
N ARG A 76 5.34 4.22 -5.38
CA ARG A 76 5.28 3.24 -6.46
C ARG A 76 4.92 3.90 -7.79
N SER A 77 5.57 3.44 -8.85
CA SER A 77 5.25 3.82 -10.23
C SER A 77 3.95 3.15 -10.72
N ALA A 78 3.40 3.63 -11.84
CA ALA A 78 2.25 3.00 -12.47
C ALA A 78 2.56 1.55 -12.90
N ASP A 79 3.78 1.28 -13.37
CA ASP A 79 4.19 -0.07 -13.75
C ASP A 79 4.28 -1.01 -12.55
N GLU A 80 4.79 -0.55 -11.40
CA GLU A 80 4.79 -1.35 -10.18
C GLU A 80 3.37 -1.65 -9.70
N ILE A 81 2.42 -0.70 -9.81
CA ILE A 81 1.01 -0.95 -9.47
C ILE A 81 0.38 -1.93 -10.46
N ARG A 82 0.67 -1.80 -11.75
CA ARG A 82 0.19 -2.74 -12.78
C ARG A 82 0.70 -4.15 -12.51
N SER A 83 1.98 -4.31 -12.22
CA SER A 83 2.56 -5.60 -11.83
C SER A 83 1.93 -6.14 -10.54
N ALA A 84 1.70 -5.30 -9.52
CA ALA A 84 1.04 -5.73 -8.27
C ALA A 84 -0.41 -6.22 -8.48
N ILE A 85 -1.06 -5.84 -9.59
CA ILE A 85 -2.39 -6.33 -9.97
C ILE A 85 -2.26 -7.62 -10.81
N LEU A 86 -1.41 -7.61 -11.82
CA LEU A 86 -1.33 -8.69 -12.82
C LEU A 86 -0.59 -9.93 -12.30
N ASP A 87 0.47 -9.73 -11.50
CA ASP A 87 1.32 -10.81 -11.00
C ASP A 87 0.80 -11.42 -9.69
N ASN A 88 -0.33 -10.90 -9.16
CA ASN A 88 -0.90 -11.42 -7.92
C ASN A 88 -1.50 -12.82 -8.15
N PRO A 89 -0.92 -13.89 -7.55
CA PRO A 89 -1.33 -15.27 -7.84
C PRO A 89 -2.73 -15.61 -7.30
N PHE A 90 -3.32 -14.74 -6.48
CA PHE A 90 -4.63 -14.94 -5.88
C PHE A 90 -5.74 -14.15 -6.58
N HIS A 91 -5.38 -13.34 -7.60
CA HIS A 91 -6.31 -12.51 -8.36
C HIS A 91 -6.45 -13.01 -9.81
N GLY A 92 -7.67 -13.20 -10.28
CA GLY A 92 -7.94 -13.67 -11.64
C GLY A 92 -9.38 -14.17 -11.85
N MET A 93 -9.58 -14.94 -12.91
CA MET A 93 -10.89 -15.41 -13.37
C MET A 93 -11.17 -16.89 -13.05
N GLY A 94 -10.46 -17.52 -12.16
CA GLY A 94 -10.64 -18.93 -11.82
C GLY A 94 -11.32 -19.13 -10.45
N PRO A 95 -11.87 -20.32 -10.18
CA PRO A 95 -12.51 -20.63 -8.91
C PRO A 95 -11.55 -20.63 -7.71
N GLN A 96 -10.24 -20.69 -7.98
CA GLN A 96 -9.18 -20.60 -6.98
C GLN A 96 -8.80 -19.15 -6.62
N HIS A 97 -9.34 -18.15 -7.32
CA HIS A 97 -9.02 -16.75 -7.08
C HIS A 97 -10.01 -16.10 -6.11
N GLY A 98 -9.48 -15.25 -5.26
CA GLY A 98 -10.28 -14.45 -4.33
C GLY A 98 -10.94 -13.26 -5.02
N SER A 99 -11.95 -12.70 -4.37
CA SER A 99 -12.60 -11.49 -4.87
C SER A 99 -11.71 -10.25 -4.72
N ASP A 100 -11.97 -9.21 -5.51
CA ASP A 100 -11.25 -7.93 -5.45
C ASP A 100 -11.22 -7.29 -4.05
N LYS A 101 -12.18 -7.63 -3.18
CA LYS A 101 -12.22 -7.11 -1.80
C LYS A 101 -11.35 -7.91 -0.86
N MET A 102 -11.14 -9.20 -1.12
CA MET A 102 -10.38 -10.12 -0.26
C MET A 102 -8.91 -10.17 -0.63
N VAL A 103 -8.61 -10.03 -1.93
CA VAL A 103 -7.23 -10.05 -2.41
C VAL A 103 -6.58 -8.69 -2.23
N HIS A 104 -5.41 -8.68 -1.57
CA HIS A 104 -4.64 -7.48 -1.25
C HIS A 104 -3.21 -7.59 -1.76
N SER A 105 -2.61 -6.45 -2.06
CA SER A 105 -1.17 -6.29 -2.16
C SER A 105 -0.69 -5.40 -1.01
N ILE A 106 0.30 -5.86 -0.27
CA ILE A 106 0.92 -5.15 0.84
C ILE A 106 2.22 -4.57 0.33
N PHE A 107 2.30 -3.26 0.25
CA PHE A 107 3.51 -2.54 -0.12
C PHE A 107 4.38 -2.39 1.11
N LEU A 108 5.63 -2.83 1.00
CA LEU A 108 6.58 -2.84 2.10
C LEU A 108 7.58 -1.69 1.95
N SER A 109 8.01 -1.13 3.08
CA SER A 109 8.99 -0.03 3.12
C SER A 109 10.38 -0.47 2.69
N GLN A 110 10.72 -1.74 2.89
CA GLN A 110 11.98 -2.36 2.46
C GLN A 110 11.77 -3.82 2.07
N GLN A 111 12.74 -4.42 1.41
CA GLN A 111 12.72 -5.84 1.10
C GLN A 111 12.83 -6.64 2.41
N PRO A 112 11.87 -7.51 2.72
CA PRO A 112 11.96 -8.37 3.91
C PRO A 112 12.97 -9.50 3.70
N ASP A 113 13.44 -10.07 4.80
CA ASP A 113 14.24 -11.29 4.76
C ASP A 113 13.39 -12.45 4.18
N PRO A 114 13.87 -13.14 3.13
CA PRO A 114 13.15 -14.25 2.53
C PRO A 114 12.76 -15.35 3.53
N SER A 115 13.63 -15.67 4.47
CA SER A 115 13.38 -16.69 5.49
C SER A 115 12.24 -16.30 6.44
N ALA A 116 12.10 -15.00 6.75
CA ALA A 116 11.00 -14.49 7.56
C ALA A 116 9.66 -14.57 6.80
N VAL A 117 9.70 -14.33 5.49
CA VAL A 117 8.52 -14.47 4.61
C VAL A 117 8.11 -15.94 4.51
N ASP A 118 9.05 -16.86 4.28
CA ASP A 118 8.79 -18.30 4.17
C ASP A 118 8.16 -18.85 5.47
N ALA A 119 8.71 -18.44 6.62
CA ALA A 119 8.16 -18.81 7.93
C ALA A 119 6.72 -18.29 8.13
N LEU A 120 6.44 -17.06 7.68
CA LEU A 120 5.10 -16.48 7.75
C LEU A 120 4.11 -17.22 6.82
N ILE A 121 4.53 -17.53 5.61
CA ILE A 121 3.71 -18.29 4.63
C ILE A 121 3.38 -19.68 5.19
N GLU A 122 4.38 -20.40 5.72
CA GLU A 122 4.17 -21.74 6.27
C GLU A 122 3.23 -21.73 7.49
N GLU A 123 3.39 -20.76 8.40
CA GLU A 123 2.50 -20.59 9.54
C GLU A 123 1.04 -20.41 9.10
N HIS A 124 0.79 -19.57 8.08
CA HIS A 124 -0.57 -19.31 7.61
C HIS A 124 -1.14 -20.39 6.70
N ARG A 125 -0.28 -21.12 5.99
CA ARG A 125 -0.69 -22.28 5.19
C ARG A 125 -1.39 -23.35 6.04
N THR A 126 -0.91 -23.57 7.26
CA THR A 126 -1.50 -24.54 8.18
C THR A 126 -2.80 -24.07 8.83
N LYS A 127 -2.98 -22.75 8.98
CA LYS A 127 -4.21 -22.15 9.52
C LYS A 127 -5.36 -22.11 8.50
N GLY A 128 -5.04 -21.97 7.21
CA GLY A 128 -6.01 -21.95 6.11
C GLY A 128 -6.91 -20.71 6.02
N SER A 129 -6.65 -19.68 6.82
CA SER A 129 -7.44 -18.44 6.84
C SER A 129 -6.93 -17.36 5.91
N GLU A 130 -5.65 -17.44 5.52
CA GLU A 130 -5.00 -16.56 4.56
C GLU A 130 -4.11 -17.35 3.62
N ARG A 131 -3.92 -16.80 2.42
CA ARG A 131 -2.89 -17.24 1.47
C ARG A 131 -1.92 -16.10 1.24
N LEU A 132 -0.62 -16.38 1.31
CA LEU A 132 0.44 -15.39 1.14
C LEU A 132 1.42 -15.83 0.06
N ALA A 133 1.96 -14.85 -0.67
CA ALA A 133 3.04 -15.05 -1.62
C ALA A 133 3.91 -13.79 -1.70
N LEU A 134 5.23 -13.94 -1.75
CA LEU A 134 6.12 -12.81 -1.99
C LEU A 134 6.12 -12.47 -3.48
N GLY A 135 5.90 -11.21 -3.79
CA GLY A 135 6.03 -10.65 -5.14
C GLY A 135 7.34 -9.88 -5.33
N SER A 136 7.50 -9.32 -6.52
CA SER A 136 8.58 -8.38 -6.84
C SER A 136 8.32 -7.01 -6.20
N ASN A 137 9.32 -6.10 -6.27
CA ASN A 137 9.18 -4.69 -5.89
C ASN A 137 8.67 -4.44 -4.47
N ARG A 138 9.11 -5.24 -3.50
CA ARG A 138 8.72 -5.10 -2.10
C ARG A 138 7.19 -5.21 -1.91
N VAL A 139 6.58 -6.21 -2.55
CA VAL A 139 5.15 -6.50 -2.43
C VAL A 139 4.96 -7.89 -1.83
N LEU A 140 4.08 -7.99 -0.83
CA LEU A 140 3.55 -9.26 -0.34
C LEU A 140 2.08 -9.37 -0.79
N PHE A 141 1.75 -10.43 -1.50
CA PHE A 141 0.40 -10.75 -1.90
C PHE A 141 -0.33 -11.49 -0.80
N LEU A 142 -1.60 -11.17 -0.62
CA LEU A 142 -2.42 -11.72 0.45
C LEU A 142 -3.86 -11.90 -0.03
N ASP A 143 -4.41 -13.08 0.24
CA ASP A 143 -5.83 -13.32 0.10
C ASP A 143 -6.44 -13.74 1.45
N TYR A 144 -7.43 -12.98 1.89
CA TYR A 144 -8.21 -13.26 3.08
C TYR A 144 -9.36 -14.21 2.73
N VAL A 145 -9.06 -15.50 2.73
CA VAL A 145 -10.01 -16.56 2.28
C VAL A 145 -11.37 -16.47 2.99
N HIS A 146 -11.36 -16.21 4.29
CA HIS A 146 -12.57 -16.14 5.12
C HIS A 146 -12.99 -14.70 5.50
N GLY A 147 -12.29 -13.71 4.97
CA GLY A 147 -12.57 -12.30 5.19
C GLY A 147 -11.60 -11.60 6.14
N VAL A 148 -11.39 -10.31 5.89
CA VAL A 148 -10.45 -9.47 6.64
C VAL A 148 -10.80 -9.38 8.12
N GLY A 149 -12.09 -9.38 8.46
CA GLY A 149 -12.57 -9.18 9.84
C GLY A 149 -12.35 -10.35 10.78
N VAL A 150 -12.05 -11.54 10.26
CA VAL A 150 -11.78 -12.76 11.05
C VAL A 150 -10.30 -13.14 11.06
N SER A 151 -9.47 -12.40 10.35
CA SER A 151 -8.04 -12.67 10.22
C SER A 151 -7.25 -12.12 11.41
N ASP A 152 -6.34 -12.92 11.93
CA ASP A 152 -5.35 -12.51 12.94
C ASP A 152 -4.16 -11.75 12.30
N LEU A 153 -4.08 -11.72 10.97
CA LEU A 153 -2.98 -11.13 10.22
C LEU A 153 -3.09 -9.60 10.14
N SER A 154 -2.83 -8.94 11.26
CA SER A 154 -2.82 -7.48 11.34
C SER A 154 -1.53 -6.89 10.77
N ASN A 155 -1.57 -5.62 10.35
CA ASN A 155 -0.37 -4.88 9.92
C ASN A 155 0.74 -4.92 11.00
N LYS A 156 0.38 -4.82 12.27
CA LYS A 156 1.33 -4.89 13.40
C LYS A 156 2.02 -6.26 13.49
N LEU A 157 1.28 -7.34 13.22
CA LEU A 157 1.86 -8.68 13.17
C LEU A 157 2.82 -8.81 12.00
N LEU A 158 2.42 -8.35 10.81
CA LEU A 158 3.27 -8.33 9.62
C LEU A 158 4.55 -7.55 9.85
N GLU A 159 4.46 -6.32 10.36
CA GLU A 159 5.62 -5.48 10.68
C GLU A 159 6.58 -6.18 11.63
N ARG A 160 6.07 -6.84 12.67
CA ARG A 160 6.88 -7.58 13.64
C ARG A 160 7.56 -8.80 13.02
N ARG A 161 6.87 -9.53 12.13
CA ARG A 161 7.38 -10.74 11.48
C ARG A 161 8.38 -10.45 10.38
N LEU A 162 8.12 -9.41 9.59
CA LEU A 162 8.92 -9.05 8.42
C LEU A 162 10.02 -8.03 8.72
N GLY A 163 10.02 -7.43 9.91
CA GLY A 163 11.01 -6.41 10.29
C GLY A 163 10.90 -5.09 9.51
N CYS A 164 9.80 -4.88 8.79
CA CYS A 164 9.58 -3.67 7.99
C CYS A 164 8.12 -3.23 8.05
N LYS A 165 7.87 -1.95 7.78
CA LYS A 165 6.52 -1.40 7.72
C LYS A 165 5.85 -1.79 6.41
N GLY A 166 4.52 -1.91 6.45
CA GLY A 166 3.71 -2.22 5.28
C GLY A 166 2.35 -1.55 5.29
N THR A 167 1.77 -1.39 4.11
CA THR A 167 0.41 -0.90 3.96
C THR A 167 -0.33 -1.71 2.90
N ALA A 168 -1.52 -2.20 3.25
CA ALA A 168 -2.31 -3.07 2.39
C ALA A 168 -3.30 -2.28 1.53
N ARG A 169 -3.46 -2.70 0.28
CA ARG A 169 -4.52 -2.22 -0.62
C ARG A 169 -5.17 -3.42 -1.30
N ASN A 170 -6.50 -3.47 -1.29
CA ASN A 170 -7.23 -4.49 -2.04
C ASN A 170 -7.26 -4.18 -3.54
N MET A 171 -7.61 -5.18 -4.35
CA MET A 171 -7.62 -5.06 -5.81
C MET A 171 -8.57 -3.97 -6.30
N THR A 172 -9.73 -3.77 -5.66
CA THR A 172 -10.64 -2.66 -5.99
C THR A 172 -9.94 -1.30 -5.86
N SER A 173 -9.18 -1.09 -4.80
CA SER A 173 -8.44 0.15 -4.57
C SER A 173 -7.31 0.32 -5.56
N LEU A 174 -6.54 -0.74 -5.84
CA LEU A 174 -5.41 -0.70 -6.78
C LEU A 174 -5.87 -0.37 -8.20
N LYS A 175 -6.97 -0.98 -8.67
CA LYS A 175 -7.54 -0.67 -10.00
C LYS A 175 -7.95 0.81 -10.11
N ARG A 176 -8.55 1.38 -9.06
CA ARG A 176 -8.92 2.80 -9.01
C ARG A 176 -7.70 3.72 -9.00
N ILE A 177 -6.66 3.35 -8.25
CA ILE A 177 -5.41 4.11 -8.17
C ILE A 177 -4.72 4.11 -9.54
N LEU A 178 -4.56 2.94 -10.17
CA LEU A 178 -3.95 2.82 -11.47
C LEU A 178 -4.70 3.66 -12.52
N ALA A 179 -6.02 3.55 -12.57
CA ALA A 179 -6.84 4.35 -13.48
C ALA A 179 -6.62 5.86 -13.28
N LYS A 180 -6.52 6.33 -12.01
CA LYS A 180 -6.24 7.73 -11.71
C LYS A 180 -4.83 8.17 -12.10
N MET A 181 -3.84 7.29 -12.00
CA MET A 181 -2.46 7.57 -12.44
C MET A 181 -2.33 7.69 -13.96
N GLU A 182 -3.18 6.99 -14.71
CA GLU A 182 -3.20 6.94 -16.17
C GLU A 182 -4.09 8.03 -16.79
N GLU A 183 -4.83 8.80 -16.00
CA GLU A 183 -5.60 9.94 -16.52
C GLU A 183 -4.65 10.98 -17.15
N PRO A 184 -5.00 11.54 -18.32
CA PRO A 184 -4.27 12.66 -18.90
C PRO A 184 -4.17 13.82 -17.91
N ALA A 185 -3.01 14.49 -17.93
CA ALA A 185 -2.79 15.71 -17.15
C ALA A 185 -3.58 16.89 -17.71
#